data_5c1663b7c5004a4dc12a0973b2d06ac4
#
_entry.id   5c1663b7c5004a4dc12a0973b2d06ac4
#
_cell.length_a   1.000
_cell.length_b   1.000
_cell.length_c   1.000
_cell.angle_alpha   90.00
_cell.angle_beta   90.00
_cell.angle_gamma   90.00
#
_symmetry.space_group_name_H-M   'P 1'
#
loop_
_entity.id
_entity.type
_entity.pdbx_description
1 polymer ?
#
loop_
_entity_poly.entity_id
_entity_poly.type
_entity_poly.pdbx_seq_one_letter_code
_entity_poly.pdbx_strand_id
1 'polypeptide(L)'
;MSSIDVSRRTEITLEFEGVDISADINKYLLNFEYTDNEEDKTDDLTLTLDDRDNYWLGSWLNENEENYKSTENYKVGDFVTVTGRPQYSSSGNGTPGNKLTNYKGKVTKTNYKSGIKYPIHVDKKGWFEESQLTKDGNSYTGISGKGSIIRAMIIQRNKLTDGKDSILDCGYFEIDSIDGNGPPSKVTLRATSLPYSSSIRYVLKNRVWENISIHTIAMDIAKQNNMECKFYSGFNKWFERKEQVNMSDIAFLRELCIETGISLKVSSKMIILFNAYEFETKETIRTIKKYESDILSYKFSTNFNDTAYDCCHVSYTNPQTKKTIEYTYTPRENSKKSKSEKNILEINEKVNNKEEARQIAMKRLREKNKNEFKAELNLIGDTCLVAGVTVQAEGFGKIFDGKYIVESAVHKPSDGYTVNI
;
A
#
# COMPACT_ATOMS: atom_id res chain seq x y z
N MET A 1 36.37 4.13 -16.06
CA MET A 1 34.99 4.15 -16.59
C MET A 1 34.25 3.07 -15.87
N SER A 2 33.28 3.41 -15.02
CA SER A 2 32.40 2.40 -14.43
C SER A 2 31.58 1.78 -15.55
N SER A 3 31.57 0.45 -15.66
CA SER A 3 30.71 -0.25 -16.60
C SER A 3 29.26 0.13 -16.27
N ILE A 4 28.55 0.73 -17.23
CA ILE A 4 27.12 0.99 -17.13
C ILE A 4 26.46 -0.39 -17.03
N ASP A 5 25.81 -0.68 -15.91
CA ASP A 5 25.04 -1.90 -15.75
C ASP A 5 23.78 -1.77 -16.59
N VAL A 6 23.74 -2.44 -17.73
CA VAL A 6 22.62 -2.46 -18.69
C VAL A 6 21.70 -3.66 -18.51
N SER A 7 21.92 -4.49 -17.49
CA SER A 7 21.09 -5.67 -17.25
C SER A 7 19.68 -5.26 -16.80
N ARG A 8 18.67 -5.90 -17.40
CA ARG A 8 17.29 -5.79 -16.92
C ARG A 8 17.08 -6.76 -15.78
N ARG A 9 16.74 -6.23 -14.62
CA ARG A 9 16.45 -7.02 -13.42
C ARG A 9 15.41 -6.30 -12.56
N THR A 10 14.75 -7.07 -11.71
CA THR A 10 13.84 -6.55 -10.69
C THR A 10 14.54 -6.57 -9.34
N GLU A 11 14.49 -5.48 -8.63
CA GLU A 11 15.01 -5.32 -7.28
C GLU A 11 13.87 -4.94 -6.33
N ILE A 12 13.96 -5.43 -5.10
CA ILE A 12 13.03 -5.08 -4.03
C ILE A 12 13.81 -4.28 -3.01
N THR A 13 13.28 -3.14 -2.63
CA THR A 13 13.82 -2.33 -1.53
C THR A 13 12.82 -2.36 -0.37
N LEU A 14 13.33 -2.66 0.82
CA LEU A 14 12.56 -2.73 2.05
C LEU A 14 13.21 -1.86 3.11
N GLU A 15 12.45 -0.92 3.64
CA GLU A 15 12.82 -0.15 4.83
C GLU A 15 11.97 -0.61 6.00
N PHE A 16 12.60 -0.84 7.13
CA PHE A 16 11.94 -1.22 8.35
C PHE A 16 12.18 -0.15 9.42
N GLU A 17 11.10 0.42 9.98
CA GLU A 17 11.18 1.57 10.90
C GLU A 17 12.12 2.68 10.37
N GLY A 18 12.11 2.91 9.06
CA GLY A 18 12.94 3.91 8.39
C GLY A 18 14.40 3.51 8.15
N VAL A 19 14.77 2.25 8.39
CA VAL A 19 16.11 1.72 8.12
C VAL A 19 16.07 0.76 6.94
N ASP A 20 16.94 0.97 5.95
CA ASP A 20 17.08 0.08 4.79
C ASP A 20 17.62 -1.29 5.22
N ILE A 21 16.81 -2.31 5.04
CA ILE A 21 17.14 -3.72 5.35
C ILE A 21 17.16 -4.60 4.09
N SER A 22 17.11 -3.99 2.91
CA SER A 22 16.97 -4.69 1.63
C SER A 22 18.06 -5.75 1.43
N ALA A 23 19.30 -5.46 1.78
CA ALA A 23 20.42 -6.38 1.60
C ALA A 23 20.30 -7.62 2.50
N ASP A 24 19.81 -7.43 3.72
CA ASP A 24 19.67 -8.52 4.69
C ASP A 24 18.44 -9.38 4.37
N ILE A 25 17.30 -8.74 4.08
CA ILE A 25 16.07 -9.47 3.74
C ILE A 25 16.17 -10.20 2.40
N ASN A 26 16.70 -9.59 1.35
CA ASN A 26 16.80 -10.23 0.04
C ASN A 26 17.60 -11.55 0.07
N LYS A 27 18.48 -11.73 1.05
CA LYS A 27 19.22 -12.99 1.26
C LYS A 27 18.32 -14.14 1.75
N TYR A 28 17.26 -13.83 2.48
CA TYR A 28 16.34 -14.80 3.07
C TYR A 28 14.94 -14.78 2.44
N LEU A 29 14.68 -13.85 1.53
CA LEU A 29 13.36 -13.67 0.91
C LEU A 29 13.02 -14.84 0.00
N LEU A 30 11.94 -15.54 0.34
CA LEU A 30 11.37 -16.64 -0.45
C LEU A 30 10.19 -16.15 -1.29
N ASN A 31 9.38 -15.23 -0.77
CA ASN A 31 8.25 -14.68 -1.49
C ASN A 31 7.99 -13.23 -1.07
N PHE A 32 7.66 -12.41 -2.03
CA PHE A 32 7.18 -11.05 -1.87
C PHE A 32 5.88 -10.93 -2.65
N GLU A 33 4.83 -10.49 -2.00
CA GLU A 33 3.54 -10.24 -2.63
C GLU A 33 2.99 -8.89 -2.15
N TYR A 34 2.78 -7.97 -3.09
CA TYR A 34 2.13 -6.70 -2.86
C TYR A 34 0.80 -6.65 -3.60
N THR A 35 -0.28 -6.41 -2.87
CA THR A 35 -1.62 -6.23 -3.41
C THR A 35 -2.03 -4.78 -3.32
N ASP A 36 -2.27 -4.15 -4.45
CA ASP A 36 -2.82 -2.80 -4.58
C ASP A 36 -4.31 -2.90 -4.94
N ASN A 37 -5.17 -2.23 -4.19
CA ASN A 37 -6.62 -2.23 -4.38
C ASN A 37 -7.15 -0.85 -4.73
N GLU A 38 -8.17 -0.75 -5.59
CA GLU A 38 -8.73 0.52 -6.07
C GLU A 38 -9.51 1.26 -4.97
N GLU A 39 -10.55 0.64 -4.44
CA GLU A 39 -11.45 1.25 -3.46
C GLU A 39 -11.90 0.25 -2.39
N ASP A 40 -12.32 0.77 -1.21
CA ASP A 40 -12.94 0.02 -0.10
C ASP A 40 -12.10 -1.09 0.55
N LYS A 41 -10.92 -1.40 0.03
CA LYS A 41 -9.97 -2.38 0.58
C LYS A 41 -8.66 -1.69 0.90
N THR A 42 -7.92 -2.26 1.84
CA THR A 42 -6.54 -1.85 2.14
C THR A 42 -5.58 -2.50 1.14
N ASP A 43 -4.45 -1.84 0.92
CA ASP A 43 -3.34 -2.49 0.24
C ASP A 43 -2.61 -3.38 1.24
N ASP A 44 -2.12 -4.55 0.78
CA ASP A 44 -1.51 -5.55 1.63
C ASP A 44 -0.12 -5.94 1.12
N LEU A 45 0.78 -6.22 2.06
CA LEU A 45 2.12 -6.72 1.80
C LEU A 45 2.33 -8.04 2.54
N THR A 46 2.76 -9.07 1.81
CA THR A 46 3.15 -10.36 2.39
C THR A 46 4.59 -10.67 2.04
N LEU A 47 5.40 -10.93 3.06
CA LEU A 47 6.80 -11.34 2.94
C LEU A 47 6.95 -12.73 3.54
N THR A 48 7.54 -13.67 2.80
CA THR A 48 7.92 -15.00 3.33
C THR A 48 9.43 -15.12 3.32
N LEU A 49 10.00 -15.40 4.47
CA LEU A 49 11.45 -15.46 4.70
C LEU A 49 11.88 -16.87 5.10
N ASP A 50 13.05 -17.29 4.66
CA ASP A 50 13.72 -18.48 5.14
C ASP A 50 14.20 -18.25 6.58
N ASP A 51 13.82 -19.13 7.50
CA ASP A 51 14.19 -19.04 8.93
C ASP A 51 14.84 -20.32 9.44
N ARG A 52 15.51 -21.07 8.57
CA ARG A 52 16.20 -22.31 8.97
C ARG A 52 17.21 -22.09 10.08
N ASP A 53 17.82 -20.94 10.14
CA ASP A 53 18.79 -20.55 11.16
C ASP A 53 18.14 -19.94 12.42
N ASN A 54 16.78 -19.92 12.49
CA ASN A 54 16.00 -19.30 13.58
C ASN A 54 16.38 -17.82 13.83
N TYR A 55 16.73 -17.12 12.77
CA TYR A 55 17.15 -15.72 12.83
C TYR A 55 15.95 -14.78 13.06
N TRP A 56 14.87 -15.02 12.32
CA TRP A 56 13.70 -14.14 12.35
C TRP A 56 12.83 -14.38 13.57
N LEU A 57 12.43 -15.62 13.85
CA LEU A 57 11.60 -15.95 15.03
C LEU A 57 12.39 -15.91 16.34
N GLY A 58 13.70 -16.21 16.28
CA GLY A 58 14.51 -16.31 17.48
C GLY A 58 14.97 -14.97 18.03
N SER A 59 15.53 -14.10 17.20
CA SER A 59 16.20 -12.88 17.65
C SER A 59 15.59 -11.59 17.12
N TRP A 60 14.95 -11.64 15.95
CA TRP A 60 14.50 -10.47 15.27
C TRP A 60 13.07 -10.03 15.67
N LEU A 61 12.21 -11.01 16.01
CA LEU A 61 10.79 -10.77 16.34
C LEU A 61 10.47 -10.90 17.85
N ASN A 62 11.45 -11.03 18.72
CA ASN A 62 11.20 -11.21 20.14
C ASN A 62 10.75 -9.90 20.83
N GLU A 63 9.49 -9.87 21.25
CA GLU A 63 8.89 -8.79 22.05
C GLU A 63 9.39 -8.71 23.50
N ASN A 64 10.11 -9.74 24.00
CA ASN A 64 10.44 -9.90 25.42
C ASN A 64 11.93 -9.65 25.71
N GLU A 65 12.48 -8.48 25.36
CA GLU A 65 13.80 -8.10 25.88
C GLU A 65 13.80 -7.58 27.32
N GLU A 66 12.68 -7.51 28.02
CA GLU A 66 12.70 -7.16 29.45
C GLU A 66 13.34 -8.23 30.35
N ASN A 67 13.55 -9.46 29.89
CA ASN A 67 14.11 -10.56 30.69
C ASN A 67 15.46 -11.10 30.24
N TYR A 68 16.05 -10.66 29.13
CA TYR A 68 17.43 -10.95 28.81
C TYR A 68 18.28 -9.72 29.16
N LYS A 69 18.64 -9.59 30.42
CA LYS A 69 19.80 -8.79 30.82
C LYS A 69 21.05 -9.47 30.23
N SER A 70 21.28 -9.27 28.90
CA SER A 70 22.59 -9.48 28.36
C SER A 70 23.49 -8.42 29.00
N THR A 71 24.57 -8.81 29.59
CA THR A 71 25.65 -7.93 30.06
C THR A 71 26.29 -7.16 28.89
N GLU A 72 25.79 -7.31 27.68
CA GLU A 72 26.31 -6.74 26.44
C GLU A 72 25.51 -5.51 26.04
N ASN A 73 26.15 -4.35 26.15
CA ASN A 73 25.54 -3.06 25.80
C ASN A 73 25.41 -2.84 24.29
N TYR A 74 26.20 -3.55 23.45
CA TYR A 74 26.23 -3.42 22.00
C TYR A 74 26.18 -4.78 21.33
N LYS A 75 25.43 -4.89 20.21
CA LYS A 75 25.28 -6.11 19.41
C LYS A 75 25.81 -5.89 17.99
N VAL A 76 26.19 -6.98 17.33
CA VAL A 76 26.53 -6.95 15.89
C VAL A 76 25.32 -6.46 15.12
N GLY A 77 25.53 -5.42 14.31
CA GLY A 77 24.46 -4.75 13.57
C GLY A 77 24.09 -3.37 14.10
N ASP A 78 24.38 -3.06 15.35
CA ASP A 78 24.10 -1.73 15.94
C ASP A 78 24.79 -0.60 15.16
N PHE A 79 24.07 0.49 14.90
CA PHE A 79 24.66 1.72 14.42
C PHE A 79 25.13 2.57 15.58
N VAL A 80 26.36 3.06 15.46
CA VAL A 80 27.04 3.77 16.54
C VAL A 80 27.78 4.97 16.03
N THR A 81 27.78 6.02 16.81
CA THR A 81 28.69 7.16 16.63
C THR A 81 29.93 6.94 17.51
N VAL A 82 31.09 6.90 16.87
CA VAL A 82 32.38 6.62 17.51
C VAL A 82 33.18 7.89 17.68
N THR A 83 33.64 8.12 18.91
CA THR A 83 34.62 9.18 19.21
C THR A 83 35.76 8.58 20.04
N GLY A 84 36.83 8.14 19.36
CA GLY A 84 37.93 7.43 20.02
C GLY A 84 38.99 6.97 19.06
N ARG A 85 39.96 6.20 19.57
CA ARG A 85 41.03 5.59 18.77
C ARG A 85 40.77 4.09 18.61
N PRO A 86 40.69 3.59 17.38
CA PRO A 86 40.54 2.15 17.14
C PRO A 86 41.76 1.37 17.58
N GLN A 87 41.53 0.18 18.13
CA GLN A 87 42.56 -0.81 18.41
C GLN A 87 42.56 -1.93 17.36
N TYR A 88 43.69 -2.53 17.09
CA TYR A 88 43.81 -3.65 16.13
C TYR A 88 43.22 -4.96 16.66
N SER A 89 43.16 -5.12 18.00
CA SER A 89 42.62 -6.31 18.66
C SER A 89 41.71 -5.94 19.82
N SER A 90 40.79 -6.84 20.18
CA SER A 90 39.90 -6.65 21.33
C SER A 90 40.63 -6.61 22.68
N SER A 91 41.85 -7.18 22.77
CA SER A 91 42.72 -7.11 23.94
C SER A 91 43.52 -5.80 24.08
N GLY A 92 43.50 -4.95 23.01
CA GLY A 92 44.24 -3.69 23.03
C GLY A 92 45.72 -3.79 22.74
N ASN A 93 46.19 -4.93 22.25
CA ASN A 93 47.59 -5.13 21.86
C ASN A 93 47.82 -4.51 20.47
N GLY A 94 48.81 -3.64 20.37
CA GLY A 94 49.20 -2.97 19.14
C GLY A 94 49.12 -1.46 19.20
N THR A 95 49.59 -0.77 18.16
CA THR A 95 49.55 0.67 18.06
C THR A 95 48.12 1.12 17.71
N PRO A 96 47.50 2.02 18.51
CA PRO A 96 46.19 2.53 18.20
C PRO A 96 46.17 3.28 16.85
N GLY A 97 45.07 3.16 16.09
CA GLY A 97 44.88 3.92 14.89
C GLY A 97 44.60 5.41 15.13
N ASN A 98 44.39 6.16 14.07
CA ASN A 98 44.07 7.59 14.16
C ASN A 98 42.75 7.82 14.90
N LYS A 99 42.69 8.88 15.70
CA LYS A 99 41.48 9.25 16.43
C LYS A 99 40.33 9.55 15.46
N LEU A 100 39.20 8.90 15.67
CA LEU A 100 37.92 9.20 15.02
C LEU A 100 37.13 10.18 15.88
N THR A 101 36.41 11.10 15.25
CA THR A 101 35.52 12.04 15.93
C THR A 101 34.18 12.03 15.23
N ASN A 102 33.12 11.70 15.95
CA ASN A 102 31.75 11.59 15.44
C ASN A 102 31.61 10.71 14.18
N TYR A 103 32.43 9.63 14.12
CA TYR A 103 32.35 8.67 13.02
C TYR A 103 31.13 7.78 13.19
N LYS A 104 30.23 7.79 12.21
CA LYS A 104 29.06 6.91 12.15
C LYS A 104 29.45 5.60 11.49
N GLY A 105 29.21 4.49 12.17
CA GLY A 105 29.56 3.17 11.68
C GLY A 105 28.66 2.09 12.26
N LYS A 106 28.82 0.86 11.75
CA LYS A 106 28.07 -0.34 12.17
C LYS A 106 28.94 -1.28 13.00
N VAL A 107 28.42 -1.83 14.09
CA VAL A 107 29.08 -2.87 14.85
C VAL A 107 29.14 -4.15 14.02
N THR A 108 30.36 -4.61 13.74
CA THR A 108 30.60 -5.80 12.88
C THR A 108 31.00 -7.05 13.65
N LYS A 109 31.55 -6.89 14.84
CA LYS A 109 31.90 -8.00 15.77
C LYS A 109 31.80 -7.52 17.20
N THR A 110 31.49 -8.45 18.10
CA THR A 110 31.54 -8.24 19.55
C THR A 110 32.40 -9.33 20.24
N ASN A 111 33.04 -8.98 21.35
CA ASN A 111 33.83 -9.91 22.16
C ASN A 111 33.76 -9.54 23.65
N TYR A 112 32.71 -9.96 24.31
CA TYR A 112 32.44 -9.66 25.74
C TYR A 112 33.05 -10.70 26.72
N LYS A 113 34.10 -11.39 26.32
CA LYS A 113 34.77 -12.30 27.25
C LYS A 113 35.42 -11.54 28.41
N SER A 114 35.48 -12.17 29.58
CA SER A 114 36.10 -11.57 30.78
C SER A 114 37.53 -11.09 30.49
N GLY A 115 37.84 -9.86 30.90
CA GLY A 115 39.16 -9.23 30.71
C GLY A 115 39.39 -8.56 29.36
N ILE A 116 38.40 -8.49 28.48
CA ILE A 116 38.50 -7.77 27.21
C ILE A 116 38.18 -6.28 27.44
N LYS A 117 39.12 -5.42 27.05
CA LYS A 117 39.00 -3.96 27.22
C LYS A 117 38.28 -3.28 26.06
N TYR A 118 38.41 -3.80 24.84
CA TYR A 118 37.81 -3.23 23.61
C TYR A 118 36.88 -4.27 22.99
N PRO A 119 35.65 -4.42 23.51
CA PRO A 119 34.78 -5.51 23.11
C PRO A 119 34.05 -5.29 21.77
N ILE A 120 34.09 -4.08 21.18
CA ILE A 120 33.23 -3.73 20.06
C ILE A 120 34.07 -3.36 18.84
N HIS A 121 33.84 -4.08 17.73
CA HIS A 121 34.47 -3.80 16.45
C HIS A 121 33.50 -3.07 15.52
N VAL A 122 33.93 -1.90 15.01
CA VAL A 122 33.09 -1.05 14.15
C VAL A 122 33.68 -1.02 12.74
N ASP A 123 32.87 -1.42 11.75
CA ASP A 123 33.21 -1.51 10.33
C ASP A 123 34.60 -2.17 10.09
N LYS A 124 35.42 -1.54 9.26
CA LYS A 124 36.83 -1.88 9.04
C LYS A 124 37.81 -1.02 9.86
N LYS A 125 37.28 -0.26 10.86
CA LYS A 125 38.07 0.72 11.61
C LYS A 125 38.83 0.09 12.75
N GLY A 126 38.28 -0.91 13.41
CA GLY A 126 38.91 -1.64 14.51
C GLY A 126 38.04 -1.78 15.76
N TRP A 127 38.67 -2.10 16.89
CA TRP A 127 38.03 -2.38 18.17
C TRP A 127 38.00 -1.15 19.07
N PHE A 128 36.92 -0.95 19.82
CA PHE A 128 36.67 0.20 20.68
C PHE A 128 36.21 -0.21 22.08
N GLU A 129 36.42 0.65 23.06
CA GLU A 129 35.76 0.59 24.36
C GLU A 129 34.33 1.07 24.26
N GLU A 130 33.44 0.55 25.10
CA GLU A 130 32.05 1.01 25.18
C GLU A 130 31.91 2.52 25.42
N SER A 131 32.80 3.07 26.25
CA SER A 131 32.86 4.53 26.56
C SER A 131 33.14 5.42 25.35
N GLN A 132 33.63 4.86 24.25
CA GLN A 132 33.96 5.58 23.01
C GLN A 132 32.82 5.56 21.99
N LEU A 133 31.72 4.85 22.30
CA LEU A 133 30.57 4.69 21.42
C LEU A 133 29.32 5.30 22.06
N THR A 134 28.52 5.89 21.22
CA THR A 134 27.14 6.25 21.54
C THR A 134 26.25 5.53 20.54
N LYS A 135 25.25 4.79 21.02
CA LYS A 135 24.24 4.22 20.10
C LYS A 135 23.57 5.37 19.38
N ASP A 136 23.60 5.38 18.06
CA ASP A 136 22.72 6.24 17.30
C ASP A 136 21.30 5.72 17.59
N GLY A 137 20.34 6.64 17.81
CA GLY A 137 18.98 6.29 18.26
C GLY A 137 18.18 5.40 17.32
N ASN A 138 18.80 4.87 16.26
CA ASN A 138 18.32 3.85 15.35
C ASN A 138 19.05 2.52 15.56
N SER A 139 19.50 2.23 16.78
CA SER A 139 19.95 0.89 17.14
C SER A 139 18.76 -0.07 16.99
N TYR A 140 18.88 -1.06 16.12
CA TYR A 140 17.93 -2.15 15.99
C TYR A 140 17.83 -2.94 17.30
N THR A 141 17.06 -2.45 18.23
CA THR A 141 16.46 -3.29 19.25
C THR A 141 15.35 -4.03 18.55
N GLY A 142 15.38 -5.34 18.60
CA GLY A 142 14.51 -6.25 17.85
C GLY A 142 13.12 -5.70 17.59
N ILE A 143 12.52 -6.09 16.48
CA ILE A 143 11.20 -5.63 16.08
C ILE A 143 10.21 -6.04 17.17
N SER A 144 9.53 -5.10 17.77
CA SER A 144 8.25 -5.30 18.39
C SER A 144 7.30 -5.76 17.27
N GLY A 145 7.10 -7.07 17.13
CA GLY A 145 6.56 -7.70 15.91
C GLY A 145 5.30 -7.04 15.36
N LYS A 146 4.28 -6.86 16.19
CA LYS A 146 3.00 -6.23 15.79
C LYS A 146 3.10 -4.70 15.87
N GLY A 147 2.69 -4.03 14.81
CA GLY A 147 2.64 -2.56 14.77
C GLY A 147 3.88 -1.90 14.17
N SER A 148 4.92 -2.67 13.84
CA SER A 148 6.09 -2.13 13.16
C SER A 148 5.82 -1.80 11.70
N ILE A 149 6.48 -0.74 11.21
CA ILE A 149 6.23 -0.19 9.87
C ILE A 149 7.27 -0.68 8.88
N ILE A 150 6.79 -1.24 7.76
CA ILE A 150 7.59 -1.60 6.58
C ILE A 150 7.23 -0.65 5.45
N ARG A 151 8.23 -0.10 4.75
CA ARG A 151 8.07 0.51 3.45
C ARG A 151 8.66 -0.39 2.38
N ALA A 152 7.93 -0.58 1.29
CA ALA A 152 8.35 -1.44 0.20
C ALA A 152 8.37 -0.69 -1.13
N MET A 153 9.35 -0.99 -1.99
CA MET A 153 9.43 -0.51 -3.37
C MET A 153 9.86 -1.64 -4.30
N ILE A 154 9.31 -1.66 -5.50
CA ILE A 154 9.70 -2.57 -6.58
C ILE A 154 10.37 -1.73 -7.67
N ILE A 155 11.60 -2.09 -8.04
CA ILE A 155 12.41 -1.37 -9.03
C ILE A 155 12.71 -2.29 -10.19
N GLN A 156 12.25 -1.94 -11.39
CA GLN A 156 12.66 -2.59 -12.64
C GLN A 156 13.80 -1.79 -13.27
N ARG A 157 15.02 -2.30 -13.14
CA ARG A 157 16.23 -1.68 -13.71
C ARG A 157 16.22 -1.72 -15.23
N ASN A 158 16.59 -0.61 -15.85
CA ASN A 158 16.71 -0.46 -17.31
C ASN A 158 15.43 -0.87 -18.08
N LYS A 159 14.26 -0.70 -17.47
CA LYS A 159 12.96 -1.13 -18.06
C LYS A 159 12.55 -0.21 -19.22
N LEU A 160 12.73 1.09 -19.06
CA LEU A 160 12.27 2.08 -20.04
C LEU A 160 13.18 2.10 -21.28
N THR A 161 12.64 2.57 -22.40
CA THR A 161 13.35 2.60 -23.69
C THR A 161 14.61 3.46 -23.68
N ASP A 162 14.70 4.42 -22.76
CA ASP A 162 15.86 5.28 -22.55
C ASP A 162 16.87 4.71 -21.53
N GLY A 163 16.69 3.46 -21.10
CA GLY A 163 17.52 2.79 -20.11
C GLY A 163 17.28 3.24 -18.68
N LYS A 164 16.21 4.01 -18.42
CA LYS A 164 15.83 4.38 -17.05
C LYS A 164 15.09 3.27 -16.33
N ASP A 165 15.14 3.35 -15.01
CA ASP A 165 14.42 2.46 -14.11
C ASP A 165 12.93 2.82 -14.06
N SER A 166 12.09 1.82 -13.86
CA SER A 166 10.69 2.00 -13.51
C SER A 166 10.49 1.59 -12.05
N ILE A 167 9.92 2.48 -11.26
CA ILE A 167 9.80 2.32 -9.80
C ILE A 167 8.33 2.34 -9.41
N LEU A 168 7.93 1.33 -8.64
CA LEU A 168 6.65 1.28 -7.94
C LEU A 168 6.92 1.45 -6.44
N ASP A 169 6.53 2.59 -5.88
CA ASP A 169 6.49 2.80 -4.44
C ASP A 169 5.20 2.16 -3.90
N CYS A 170 5.33 1.01 -3.27
CA CYS A 170 4.21 0.28 -2.67
C CYS A 170 3.65 0.99 -1.42
N GLY A 171 4.44 1.91 -0.83
CA GLY A 171 4.04 2.68 0.34
C GLY A 171 4.45 2.07 1.67
N TYR A 172 3.72 2.43 2.73
CA TYR A 172 3.99 2.04 4.11
C TYR A 172 2.93 1.06 4.60
N PHE A 173 3.39 0.02 5.31
CA PHE A 173 2.56 -1.06 5.85
C PHE A 173 2.89 -1.29 7.31
N GLU A 174 1.88 -1.55 8.14
CA GLU A 174 2.06 -1.99 9.53
C GLU A 174 1.89 -3.51 9.60
N ILE A 175 2.83 -4.19 10.25
CA ILE A 175 2.75 -5.64 10.46
C ILE A 175 1.54 -5.94 11.36
N ASP A 176 0.62 -6.77 10.86
CA ASP A 176 -0.57 -7.20 11.58
C ASP A 176 -0.49 -8.66 12.02
N SER A 177 0.24 -9.51 11.28
CA SER A 177 0.45 -10.90 11.68
C SER A 177 1.81 -11.44 11.28
N ILE A 178 2.28 -12.40 12.07
CA ILE A 178 3.52 -13.12 11.90
C ILE A 178 3.23 -14.60 12.07
N ASP A 179 3.48 -15.39 11.02
CA ASP A 179 3.24 -16.83 11.01
C ASP A 179 4.56 -17.58 10.86
N GLY A 180 4.83 -18.51 11.77
CA GLY A 180 5.96 -19.44 11.68
C GLY A 180 5.50 -20.82 11.20
N ASN A 181 6.18 -21.38 10.18
CA ASN A 181 5.87 -22.69 9.59
C ASN A 181 7.14 -23.51 9.43
N GLY A 182 7.02 -24.84 9.50
CA GLY A 182 8.16 -25.75 9.25
C GLY A 182 7.82 -27.22 9.40
N PRO A 183 8.78 -28.15 9.10
CA PRO A 183 10.08 -27.98 8.43
C PRO A 183 9.96 -27.89 6.90
N PRO A 184 10.82 -27.14 6.19
CA PRO A 184 11.84 -26.23 6.71
C PRO A 184 11.23 -24.97 7.31
N SER A 185 11.90 -24.38 8.32
CA SER A 185 11.41 -23.19 9.02
C SER A 185 11.30 -22.00 8.06
N LYS A 186 10.14 -21.36 8.09
CA LYS A 186 9.82 -20.15 7.33
C LYS A 186 9.02 -19.21 8.20
N VAL A 187 9.19 -17.92 7.99
CA VAL A 187 8.39 -16.87 8.62
C VAL A 187 7.63 -16.13 7.54
N THR A 188 6.35 -15.92 7.76
CA THR A 188 5.51 -15.09 6.90
C THR A 188 5.05 -13.87 7.69
N LEU A 189 5.45 -12.70 7.22
CA LEU A 189 5.01 -11.40 7.72
C LEU A 189 3.86 -10.92 6.84
N ARG A 190 2.74 -10.57 7.44
CA ARG A 190 1.65 -9.88 6.74
C ARG A 190 1.51 -8.49 7.32
N ALA A 191 1.40 -7.52 6.43
CA ALA A 191 1.29 -6.13 6.79
C ALA A 191 0.24 -5.44 5.91
N THR A 192 -0.47 -4.48 6.49
CA THR A 192 -1.54 -3.75 5.81
C THR A 192 -1.22 -2.26 5.75
N SER A 193 -1.66 -1.60 4.69
CA SER A 193 -1.46 -0.16 4.50
C SER A 193 -2.30 0.71 5.45
N LEU A 194 -3.34 0.15 6.07
CA LEU A 194 -4.13 0.84 7.09
C LEU A 194 -3.97 0.14 8.43
N PRO A 195 -3.18 0.70 9.34
CA PRO A 195 -2.86 0.09 10.61
C PRO A 195 -4.09 -0.24 11.46
N TYR A 196 -4.08 -1.41 12.07
CA TYR A 196 -5.06 -1.77 13.11
C TYR A 196 -4.94 -0.86 14.34
N SER A 197 -3.73 -0.37 14.63
CA SER A 197 -3.42 0.59 15.69
C SER A 197 -3.95 1.99 15.41
N SER A 198 -4.34 2.28 14.17
CA SER A 198 -4.77 3.61 13.75
C SER A 198 -6.13 3.99 14.35
N SER A 199 -6.15 5.14 15.04
CA SER A 199 -7.37 5.72 15.65
C SER A 199 -8.50 5.93 14.64
N ILE A 200 -8.19 6.15 13.38
CA ILE A 200 -9.16 6.35 12.30
C ILE A 200 -10.09 5.15 12.12
N ARG A 201 -9.61 3.93 12.46
CA ARG A 201 -10.30 2.67 12.19
C ARG A 201 -11.25 2.24 13.32
N TYR A 202 -10.90 2.47 14.59
CA TYR A 202 -11.66 1.91 15.71
C TYR A 202 -12.06 2.91 16.80
N VAL A 203 -11.45 4.11 16.85
CA VAL A 203 -11.87 5.09 17.87
C VAL A 203 -13.21 5.69 17.45
N LEU A 204 -14.23 5.40 18.26
CA LEU A 204 -15.57 5.95 18.05
C LEU A 204 -15.59 7.41 18.51
N LYS A 205 -16.10 8.29 17.66
CA LYS A 205 -16.13 9.73 17.91
C LYS A 205 -17.53 10.31 17.75
N ASN A 206 -17.75 11.42 18.45
CA ASN A 206 -18.97 12.24 18.33
C ASN A 206 -18.55 13.64 17.93
N ARG A 207 -18.90 14.06 16.73
CA ARG A 207 -18.56 15.36 16.16
C ARG A 207 -19.68 15.90 15.30
N VAL A 208 -19.73 17.21 15.16
CA VAL A 208 -20.68 17.91 14.31
C VAL A 208 -19.92 18.87 13.43
N TRP A 209 -20.29 18.91 12.17
CA TRP A 209 -19.83 19.89 11.20
C TRP A 209 -21.04 20.63 10.62
N GLU A 210 -20.91 21.94 10.45
CA GLU A 210 -21.96 22.82 9.89
C GLU A 210 -21.41 23.63 8.72
N ASN A 211 -22.23 23.82 7.70
CA ASN A 211 -21.91 24.59 6.49
C ASN A 211 -20.54 24.17 5.87
N ILE A 212 -20.38 22.90 5.55
CA ILE A 212 -19.10 22.33 5.19
C ILE A 212 -19.19 21.38 3.98
N SER A 213 -18.10 21.27 3.22
CA SER A 213 -18.02 20.31 2.12
C SER A 213 -17.45 18.97 2.54
N ILE A 214 -17.72 17.89 1.76
CA ILE A 214 -17.14 16.58 2.00
C ILE A 214 -15.60 16.62 1.98
N HIS A 215 -15.01 17.40 1.06
CA HIS A 215 -13.57 17.59 0.98
C HIS A 215 -13.00 18.17 2.28
N THR A 216 -13.64 19.20 2.83
CA THR A 216 -13.17 19.83 4.08
C THR A 216 -13.32 18.89 5.28
N ILE A 217 -14.41 18.11 5.36
CA ILE A 217 -14.56 17.06 6.38
C ILE A 217 -13.43 16.04 6.29
N ALA A 218 -13.13 15.57 5.08
CA ALA A 218 -12.05 14.60 4.86
C ALA A 218 -10.66 15.17 5.22
N MET A 219 -10.40 16.44 4.90
CA MET A 219 -9.17 17.13 5.30
C MET A 219 -9.05 17.27 6.83
N ASP A 220 -10.13 17.59 7.52
CA ASP A 220 -10.15 17.70 8.97
C ASP A 220 -9.85 16.34 9.63
N ILE A 221 -10.50 15.29 9.15
CA ILE A 221 -10.25 13.92 9.61
C ILE A 221 -8.81 13.49 9.32
N ALA A 222 -8.28 13.74 8.13
CA ALA A 222 -6.91 13.41 7.77
C ALA A 222 -5.90 14.12 8.69
N LYS A 223 -6.08 15.42 8.90
CA LYS A 223 -5.23 16.22 9.79
C LYS A 223 -5.20 15.67 11.23
N GLN A 224 -6.36 15.29 11.77
CA GLN A 224 -6.46 14.74 13.12
C GLN A 224 -5.79 13.37 13.27
N ASN A 225 -5.62 12.63 12.17
CA ASN A 225 -4.97 11.32 12.14
C ASN A 225 -3.53 11.40 11.56
N ASN A 226 -2.94 12.60 11.42
CA ASN A 226 -1.61 12.83 10.82
C ASN A 226 -1.47 12.22 9.41
N MET A 227 -2.53 12.33 8.60
CA MET A 227 -2.61 11.83 7.24
C MET A 227 -2.73 13.00 6.25
N GLU A 228 -2.32 12.77 5.00
CA GLU A 228 -2.62 13.66 3.88
C GLU A 228 -4.03 13.36 3.34
N CYS A 229 -4.69 14.38 2.77
CA CYS A 229 -5.96 14.22 2.06
C CYS A 229 -5.79 14.67 0.62
N LYS A 230 -6.18 13.82 -0.32
CA LYS A 230 -6.26 14.15 -1.75
C LYS A 230 -7.69 14.02 -2.25
N PHE A 231 -8.12 14.97 -3.06
CA PHE A 231 -9.47 15.04 -3.59
C PHE A 231 -9.44 15.14 -5.11
N TYR A 232 -9.90 14.09 -5.79
CA TYR A 232 -9.94 13.97 -7.24
C TYR A 232 -11.38 13.77 -7.72
N SER A 233 -12.21 14.80 -7.55
CA SER A 233 -13.58 14.81 -8.05
C SER A 233 -13.97 16.22 -8.44
N GLY A 234 -14.59 16.38 -9.59
CA GLY A 234 -15.22 17.64 -10.00
C GLY A 234 -16.46 18.01 -9.18
N PHE A 235 -17.00 17.05 -8.42
CA PHE A 235 -18.16 17.24 -7.57
C PHE A 235 -17.77 17.25 -6.08
N ASN A 236 -18.04 18.39 -5.40
CA ASN A 236 -17.75 18.58 -3.98
C ASN A 236 -19.04 18.98 -3.26
N LYS A 237 -19.75 17.99 -2.66
CA LYS A 237 -21.03 18.21 -2.00
C LYS A 237 -20.88 19.06 -0.75
N TRP A 238 -21.77 20.05 -0.58
CA TRP A 238 -21.93 20.84 0.64
C TRP A 238 -23.05 20.28 1.51
N PHE A 239 -22.82 20.31 2.82
CA PHE A 239 -23.77 19.90 3.85
C PHE A 239 -24.06 21.10 4.76
N GLU A 240 -25.34 21.35 5.04
CA GLU A 240 -25.72 22.31 6.08
C GLU A 240 -25.28 21.82 7.46
N ARG A 241 -25.45 20.51 7.71
CA ARG A 241 -25.05 19.86 8.96
C ARG A 241 -24.76 18.39 8.70
N LYS A 242 -23.66 17.91 9.28
CA LYS A 242 -23.29 16.47 9.34
C LYS A 242 -22.83 16.10 10.73
N GLU A 243 -23.30 14.96 11.20
CA GLU A 243 -22.99 14.44 12.51
C GLU A 243 -22.34 13.07 12.38
N GLN A 244 -21.21 12.90 13.03
CA GLN A 244 -20.61 11.59 13.30
C GLN A 244 -21.03 11.21 14.71
N VAL A 245 -21.79 10.12 14.85
CA VAL A 245 -22.33 9.69 16.14
C VAL A 245 -21.89 8.27 16.41
N ASN A 246 -21.05 8.09 17.42
CA ASN A 246 -20.58 6.78 17.90
C ASN A 246 -20.05 5.87 16.77
N MET A 247 -19.27 6.44 15.84
CA MET A 247 -18.65 5.71 14.74
C MET A 247 -17.20 6.16 14.50
N SER A 248 -16.41 5.28 13.91
CA SER A 248 -15.03 5.59 13.56
C SER A 248 -14.95 6.56 12.38
N ASP A 249 -13.81 7.25 12.25
CA ASP A 249 -13.59 8.20 11.19
C ASP A 249 -13.71 7.58 9.79
N ILE A 250 -13.17 6.36 9.61
CA ILE A 250 -13.26 5.67 8.33
C ILE A 250 -14.69 5.22 8.01
N ALA A 251 -15.45 4.76 9.00
CA ALA A 251 -16.85 4.38 8.80
C ALA A 251 -17.69 5.59 8.40
N PHE A 252 -17.47 6.73 9.06
CA PHE A 252 -18.14 7.98 8.74
C PHE A 252 -17.78 8.50 7.34
N LEU A 253 -16.49 8.50 6.96
CA LEU A 253 -16.07 8.88 5.61
C LEU A 253 -16.69 7.97 4.55
N ARG A 254 -16.77 6.65 4.82
CA ARG A 254 -17.42 5.70 3.91
C ARG A 254 -18.90 6.01 3.72
N GLU A 255 -19.64 6.30 4.79
CA GLU A 255 -21.04 6.74 4.67
C GLU A 255 -21.20 8.01 3.84
N LEU A 256 -20.34 9.01 4.09
CA LEU A 256 -20.36 10.25 3.29
C LEU A 256 -20.06 9.99 1.80
N CYS A 257 -19.11 9.10 1.51
CA CYS A 257 -18.75 8.72 0.16
C CYS A 257 -19.89 7.97 -0.55
N ILE A 258 -20.59 7.09 0.15
CA ILE A 258 -21.79 6.42 -0.36
C ILE A 258 -22.88 7.45 -0.68
N GLU A 259 -23.17 8.37 0.24
CA GLU A 259 -24.18 9.41 0.07
C GLU A 259 -23.86 10.40 -1.07
N THR A 260 -22.58 10.67 -1.33
CA THR A 260 -22.16 11.66 -2.33
C THR A 260 -21.84 11.08 -3.69
N GLY A 261 -21.78 9.75 -3.81
CA GLY A 261 -21.36 9.10 -5.05
C GLY A 261 -19.85 9.17 -5.31
N ILE A 262 -19.04 9.43 -4.29
CA ILE A 262 -17.56 9.49 -4.36
C ILE A 262 -16.98 8.18 -3.85
N SER A 263 -15.83 7.76 -4.37
CA SER A 263 -15.07 6.59 -3.93
C SER A 263 -14.01 7.00 -2.91
N LEU A 264 -13.70 6.09 -1.98
CA LEU A 264 -12.74 6.29 -0.90
C LEU A 264 -11.62 5.24 -0.98
N LYS A 265 -10.37 5.69 -1.02
CA LYS A 265 -9.20 4.85 -0.75
C LYS A 265 -8.45 5.41 0.46
N VAL A 266 -8.08 4.54 1.39
CA VAL A 266 -7.34 4.93 2.59
C VAL A 266 -6.10 4.05 2.72
N SER A 267 -4.95 4.69 2.81
CA SER A 267 -3.67 4.05 3.10
C SER A 267 -3.07 4.61 4.39
N SER A 268 -1.93 4.11 4.83
CA SER A 268 -1.31 4.46 6.13
C SER A 268 -1.09 5.96 6.35
N LYS A 269 -0.90 6.72 5.29
CA LYS A 269 -0.58 8.16 5.38
C LYS A 269 -1.49 9.05 4.54
N MET A 270 -2.47 8.48 3.86
CA MET A 270 -3.26 9.22 2.87
C MET A 270 -4.72 8.79 2.83
N ILE A 271 -5.61 9.77 2.79
CA ILE A 271 -7.03 9.62 2.45
C ILE A 271 -7.23 10.17 1.05
N ILE A 272 -7.75 9.36 0.15
CA ILE A 272 -8.01 9.75 -1.24
C ILE A 272 -9.51 9.62 -1.50
N LEU A 273 -10.14 10.74 -1.86
CA LEU A 273 -11.51 10.76 -2.35
C LEU A 273 -11.47 11.04 -3.85
N PHE A 274 -12.15 10.22 -4.63
CA PHE A 274 -12.10 10.33 -6.08
C PHE A 274 -13.42 9.93 -6.74
N ASN A 275 -13.66 10.47 -7.94
CA ASN A 275 -14.76 10.02 -8.77
C ASN A 275 -14.25 8.89 -9.69
N ALA A 276 -14.67 7.66 -9.41
CA ALA A 276 -14.22 6.50 -10.16
C ALA A 276 -14.56 6.59 -11.66
N TYR A 277 -15.70 7.18 -12.02
CA TYR A 277 -16.05 7.40 -13.43
C TYR A 277 -15.03 8.28 -14.17
N GLU A 278 -14.50 9.31 -13.52
CA GLU A 278 -13.47 10.18 -14.12
C GLU A 278 -12.17 9.38 -14.39
N PHE A 279 -11.85 8.42 -13.55
CA PHE A 279 -10.70 7.53 -13.76
C PHE A 279 -10.93 6.52 -14.89
N GLU A 280 -12.12 5.96 -15.00
CA GLU A 280 -12.50 5.04 -16.08
C GLU A 280 -12.47 5.72 -17.46
N THR A 281 -12.69 7.03 -17.54
CA THR A 281 -12.67 7.78 -18.80
C THR A 281 -11.25 8.14 -19.26
N LYS A 282 -10.21 7.99 -18.40
CA LYS A 282 -8.83 8.25 -18.78
C LYS A 282 -8.35 7.34 -19.92
N GLU A 283 -7.34 7.78 -20.64
CA GLU A 283 -6.70 6.96 -21.66
C GLU A 283 -6.12 5.67 -21.06
N THR A 284 -6.15 4.61 -21.84
CA THR A 284 -5.57 3.33 -21.43
C THR A 284 -4.05 3.44 -21.39
N ILE A 285 -3.45 2.97 -20.30
CA ILE A 285 -1.98 2.97 -20.15
C ILE A 285 -1.31 1.89 -20.99
N ARG A 286 -2.07 0.83 -21.34
CA ARG A 286 -1.56 -0.31 -22.06
C ARG A 286 -2.65 -1.04 -22.83
N THR A 287 -2.32 -1.55 -24.04
CA THR A 287 -3.12 -2.52 -24.76
C THR A 287 -2.55 -3.92 -24.54
N ILE A 288 -3.39 -4.85 -24.09
CA ILE A 288 -3.06 -6.25 -23.84
C ILE A 288 -3.68 -7.10 -24.95
N LYS A 289 -2.82 -7.72 -25.78
CA LYS A 289 -3.26 -8.53 -26.93
C LYS A 289 -3.05 -10.00 -26.65
N LYS A 290 -4.05 -10.81 -26.94
CA LYS A 290 -4.11 -12.25 -26.64
C LYS A 290 -2.84 -13.05 -27.01
N TYR A 291 -2.17 -12.69 -28.09
CA TYR A 291 -1.03 -13.46 -28.59
C TYR A 291 0.32 -12.78 -28.33
N GLU A 292 0.37 -11.78 -27.45
CA GLU A 292 1.64 -11.18 -27.01
C GLU A 292 2.32 -12.06 -25.96
N SER A 293 3.64 -12.08 -26.00
CA SER A 293 4.47 -12.98 -25.18
C SER A 293 4.50 -12.69 -23.69
N ASP A 294 3.90 -11.59 -23.24
CA ASP A 294 3.89 -11.19 -21.82
C ASP A 294 2.67 -11.68 -21.04
N ILE A 295 1.73 -12.38 -21.69
CA ILE A 295 0.57 -12.99 -21.04
C ILE A 295 0.93 -14.41 -20.60
N LEU A 296 0.92 -14.65 -19.30
CA LEU A 296 1.16 -15.97 -18.71
C LEU A 296 -0.12 -16.79 -18.64
N SER A 297 -1.22 -16.17 -18.24
CA SER A 297 -2.55 -16.77 -18.27
C SER A 297 -3.63 -15.70 -18.26
N TYR A 298 -4.83 -16.07 -18.71
CA TYR A 298 -5.99 -15.18 -18.67
C TYR A 298 -7.28 -15.95 -18.40
N LYS A 299 -8.23 -15.26 -17.79
CA LYS A 299 -9.60 -15.75 -17.60
C LYS A 299 -10.56 -14.57 -17.76
N PHE A 300 -11.57 -14.77 -18.60
CA PHE A 300 -12.66 -13.82 -18.77
C PHE A 300 -13.96 -14.46 -18.32
N SER A 301 -14.84 -13.69 -17.73
CA SER A 301 -16.17 -14.12 -17.32
C SER A 301 -17.20 -13.03 -17.52
N THR A 302 -18.43 -13.43 -17.75
CA THR A 302 -19.59 -12.53 -17.82
C THR A 302 -20.64 -12.97 -16.81
N ASN A 303 -21.34 -12.01 -16.23
CA ASN A 303 -22.50 -12.27 -15.40
C ASN A 303 -23.58 -11.24 -15.75
N PHE A 304 -24.69 -11.71 -16.26
CA PHE A 304 -25.83 -10.85 -16.64
C PHE A 304 -26.93 -10.83 -15.57
N ASN A 305 -26.74 -11.53 -14.46
CA ASN A 305 -27.73 -11.57 -13.39
C ASN A 305 -27.53 -10.37 -12.44
N ASP A 306 -28.52 -9.51 -12.32
CA ASP A 306 -28.52 -8.26 -11.53
C ASP A 306 -27.36 -7.29 -11.93
N THR A 307 -26.98 -7.35 -13.20
CA THR A 307 -26.03 -6.48 -13.89
C THR A 307 -26.64 -6.11 -15.26
N ALA A 308 -25.88 -5.50 -16.16
CA ALA A 308 -26.35 -5.15 -17.51
C ALA A 308 -27.55 -4.20 -17.52
N TYR A 309 -27.55 -3.24 -16.59
CA TYR A 309 -28.52 -2.15 -16.62
C TYR A 309 -28.12 -1.11 -17.67
N ASP A 310 -29.09 -0.68 -18.49
CA ASP A 310 -28.87 0.32 -19.55
C ASP A 310 -28.86 1.76 -19.03
N CYS A 311 -29.57 2.02 -17.94
CA CYS A 311 -29.65 3.33 -17.30
C CYS A 311 -30.04 3.21 -15.82
N CYS A 312 -29.80 4.28 -15.08
CA CYS A 312 -30.23 4.37 -13.69
C CYS A 312 -31.17 5.58 -13.53
N HIS A 313 -32.32 5.35 -12.94
CA HIS A 313 -33.30 6.37 -12.56
C HIS A 313 -33.28 6.58 -11.06
N VAL A 314 -32.94 7.80 -10.63
CA VAL A 314 -32.98 8.23 -9.24
C VAL A 314 -34.17 9.15 -9.05
N SER A 315 -35.01 8.84 -8.05
CA SER A 315 -36.15 9.70 -7.68
C SER A 315 -36.22 9.91 -6.18
N TYR A 316 -36.57 11.10 -5.75
CA TYR A 316 -36.80 11.43 -4.34
C TYR A 316 -37.90 12.49 -4.22
N THR A 317 -38.93 12.20 -3.43
CA THR A 317 -39.95 13.18 -3.11
C THR A 317 -39.73 13.72 -1.69
N ASN A 318 -39.45 15.00 -1.57
CA ASN A 318 -39.26 15.66 -0.28
C ASN A 318 -40.60 15.68 0.48
N PRO A 319 -40.70 15.05 1.67
CA PRO A 319 -41.95 14.96 2.42
C PRO A 319 -42.50 16.31 2.88
N GLN A 320 -41.64 17.30 3.13
CA GLN A 320 -42.02 18.62 3.63
C GLN A 320 -42.50 19.53 2.50
N THR A 321 -41.80 19.56 1.37
CA THR A 321 -42.12 20.46 0.25
C THR A 321 -42.99 19.81 -0.80
N LYS A 322 -43.21 18.50 -0.75
CA LYS A 322 -43.92 17.66 -1.73
C LYS A 322 -43.36 17.77 -3.16
N LYS A 323 -42.13 18.29 -3.32
CA LYS A 323 -41.43 18.37 -4.60
C LYS A 323 -40.68 17.08 -4.85
N THR A 324 -40.80 16.55 -6.09
CA THR A 324 -40.05 15.41 -6.55
C THR A 324 -38.81 15.89 -7.33
N ILE A 325 -37.65 15.34 -6.99
CA ILE A 325 -36.39 15.49 -7.73
C ILE A 325 -36.17 14.16 -8.40
N GLU A 326 -36.03 14.16 -9.71
CA GLU A 326 -35.75 12.94 -10.48
C GLU A 326 -34.67 13.20 -11.52
N TYR A 327 -33.89 12.18 -11.81
CA TYR A 327 -32.88 12.20 -12.85
C TYR A 327 -32.65 10.79 -13.41
N THR A 328 -32.59 10.65 -14.73
CA THR A 328 -32.20 9.38 -15.38
C THR A 328 -30.87 9.57 -16.08
N TYR A 329 -29.88 8.81 -15.62
CA TYR A 329 -28.59 8.72 -16.27
C TYR A 329 -28.59 7.57 -17.27
N THR A 330 -28.20 7.85 -18.51
CA THR A 330 -28.03 6.85 -19.58
C THR A 330 -26.63 7.06 -20.19
N PRO A 331 -25.72 6.07 -20.14
CA PRO A 331 -24.46 6.09 -20.86
C PRO A 331 -24.66 6.29 -22.36
N ARG A 332 -23.66 6.88 -23.05
CA ARG A 332 -23.77 7.22 -24.49
C ARG A 332 -24.04 6.00 -25.37
N GLU A 333 -23.44 4.86 -25.06
CA GLU A 333 -23.61 3.57 -25.75
C GLU A 333 -25.07 3.09 -25.75
N ASN A 334 -25.80 3.33 -24.67
CA ASN A 334 -27.18 2.92 -24.49
C ASN A 334 -28.20 4.01 -24.87
N SER A 335 -27.73 5.16 -25.33
CA SER A 335 -28.61 6.29 -25.66
C SER A 335 -29.57 6.02 -26.83
N LYS A 336 -29.20 5.11 -27.74
CA LYS A 336 -29.97 4.76 -28.95
C LYS A 336 -31.12 3.78 -28.70
N LYS A 337 -31.12 3.05 -27.57
CA LYS A 337 -32.20 2.12 -27.22
C LYS A 337 -33.47 2.91 -26.86
N SER A 338 -34.64 2.41 -27.26
CA SER A 338 -35.91 2.97 -26.84
C SER A 338 -36.14 2.77 -25.33
N LYS A 339 -36.98 3.61 -24.71
CA LYS A 339 -37.23 3.53 -23.27
C LYS A 339 -37.81 2.15 -22.84
N SER A 340 -38.63 1.55 -23.70
CA SER A 340 -39.25 0.24 -23.47
C SER A 340 -38.27 -0.94 -23.58
N GLU A 341 -37.11 -0.71 -24.20
CA GLU A 341 -36.07 -1.74 -24.40
C GLU A 341 -34.95 -1.65 -23.38
N LYS A 342 -34.95 -0.63 -22.51
CA LYS A 342 -33.92 -0.39 -21.52
C LYS A 342 -34.21 -1.12 -20.21
N ASN A 343 -33.20 -1.82 -19.72
CA ASN A 343 -33.20 -2.32 -18.35
C ASN A 343 -32.84 -1.16 -17.39
N ILE A 344 -33.79 -0.73 -16.57
CA ILE A 344 -33.66 0.47 -15.73
C ILE A 344 -33.39 0.05 -14.29
N LEU A 345 -32.31 0.58 -13.73
CA LEU A 345 -32.02 0.49 -12.30
C LEU A 345 -32.77 1.64 -11.57
N GLU A 346 -33.77 1.29 -10.76
CA GLU A 346 -34.55 2.26 -9.99
C GLU A 346 -33.93 2.45 -8.60
N ILE A 347 -33.64 3.70 -8.23
CA ILE A 347 -33.04 4.10 -6.94
C ILE A 347 -33.87 5.19 -6.29
N ASN A 348 -34.29 4.95 -5.06
CA ASN A 348 -35.01 5.90 -4.22
C ASN A 348 -34.10 6.36 -3.08
N GLU A 349 -33.25 7.35 -3.33
CA GLU A 349 -32.34 7.92 -2.34
C GLU A 349 -32.60 9.42 -2.17
N LYS A 350 -32.40 9.92 -0.95
CA LYS A 350 -32.57 11.35 -0.64
C LYS A 350 -31.56 12.18 -1.41
N VAL A 351 -32.05 13.11 -2.22
CA VAL A 351 -31.24 14.08 -2.98
C VAL A 351 -31.81 15.49 -2.80
N ASN A 352 -30.95 16.49 -2.83
CA ASN A 352 -31.36 17.89 -2.68
C ASN A 352 -31.49 18.62 -4.01
N ASN A 353 -30.84 18.13 -5.06
CA ASN A 353 -30.87 18.72 -6.39
C ASN A 353 -30.58 17.67 -7.48
N LYS A 354 -30.77 18.06 -8.74
CA LYS A 354 -30.58 17.19 -9.91
C LYS A 354 -29.11 16.74 -10.09
N GLU A 355 -28.14 17.56 -9.69
CA GLU A 355 -26.74 17.20 -9.83
C GLU A 355 -26.35 16.09 -8.86
N GLU A 356 -26.85 16.13 -7.61
CA GLU A 356 -26.70 15.02 -6.67
C GLU A 356 -27.36 13.75 -7.20
N ALA A 357 -28.59 13.85 -7.73
CA ALA A 357 -29.28 12.70 -8.34
C ALA A 357 -28.47 12.12 -9.51
N ARG A 358 -27.83 12.96 -10.32
CA ARG A 358 -26.95 12.54 -11.41
C ARG A 358 -25.73 11.77 -10.90
N GLN A 359 -25.02 12.28 -9.90
CA GLN A 359 -23.83 11.63 -9.34
C GLN A 359 -24.17 10.27 -8.74
N ILE A 360 -25.27 10.18 -7.98
CA ILE A 360 -25.75 8.92 -7.42
C ILE A 360 -26.14 7.95 -8.54
N ALA A 361 -26.87 8.39 -9.56
CA ALA A 361 -27.27 7.55 -10.69
C ALA A 361 -26.06 6.96 -11.42
N MET A 362 -25.03 7.77 -11.68
CA MET A 362 -23.79 7.33 -12.30
C MET A 362 -23.08 6.28 -11.45
N LYS A 363 -22.90 6.54 -10.15
CA LYS A 363 -22.24 5.61 -9.23
C LYS A 363 -23.00 4.29 -9.10
N ARG A 364 -24.31 4.32 -8.86
CA ARG A 364 -25.13 3.11 -8.68
C ARG A 364 -25.16 2.24 -9.92
N LEU A 365 -25.27 2.85 -11.10
CA LEU A 365 -25.20 2.13 -12.36
C LEU A 365 -23.84 1.43 -12.53
N ARG A 366 -22.75 2.17 -12.25
CA ARG A 366 -21.39 1.60 -12.29
C ARG A 366 -21.23 0.45 -11.31
N GLU A 367 -21.62 0.61 -10.05
CA GLU A 367 -21.51 -0.42 -9.01
C GLU A 367 -22.25 -1.72 -9.41
N LYS A 368 -23.40 -1.61 -10.04
CA LYS A 368 -24.17 -2.76 -10.52
C LYS A 368 -23.51 -3.41 -11.73
N ASN A 369 -23.08 -2.61 -12.72
CA ASN A 369 -22.58 -3.13 -13.98
C ASN A 369 -21.09 -3.53 -13.93
N LYS A 370 -20.30 -3.08 -12.95
CA LYS A 370 -18.88 -3.43 -12.88
C LYS A 370 -18.57 -4.91 -12.86
N ASN A 371 -19.52 -5.73 -12.46
CA ASN A 371 -19.40 -7.19 -12.41
C ASN A 371 -19.95 -7.90 -13.66
N GLU A 372 -20.47 -7.17 -14.65
CA GLU A 372 -20.99 -7.72 -15.90
C GLU A 372 -19.88 -8.41 -16.70
N PHE A 373 -18.71 -7.76 -16.79
CA PHE A 373 -17.54 -8.29 -17.46
C PHE A 373 -16.35 -8.26 -16.50
N LYS A 374 -15.72 -9.41 -16.29
CA LYS A 374 -14.51 -9.54 -15.47
C LYS A 374 -13.40 -10.18 -16.26
N ALA A 375 -12.18 -9.68 -16.06
CA ALA A 375 -10.96 -10.26 -16.57
C ALA A 375 -9.99 -10.51 -15.41
N GLU A 376 -9.33 -11.65 -15.43
CA GLU A 376 -8.19 -11.97 -14.59
C GLU A 376 -7.01 -12.22 -15.53
N LEU A 377 -5.98 -11.43 -15.46
CA LEU A 377 -4.83 -11.50 -16.34
C LEU A 377 -3.55 -11.64 -15.53
N ASN A 378 -2.83 -12.74 -15.74
CA ASN A 378 -1.50 -12.92 -15.18
C ASN A 378 -0.46 -12.57 -16.25
N LEU A 379 0.34 -11.56 -15.99
CA LEU A 379 1.27 -10.95 -16.96
C LEU A 379 2.70 -10.97 -16.40
N ILE A 380 3.67 -10.85 -17.30
CA ILE A 380 5.04 -10.48 -16.91
C ILE A 380 4.99 -9.13 -16.19
N GLY A 381 5.72 -9.00 -15.09
CA GLY A 381 5.66 -7.87 -14.19
C GLY A 381 5.89 -6.52 -14.88
N ASP A 382 5.03 -5.59 -14.53
CA ASP A 382 5.07 -4.21 -14.98
C ASP A 382 4.64 -3.29 -13.84
N THR A 383 5.54 -2.44 -13.40
CA THR A 383 5.32 -1.49 -12.30
C THR A 383 4.28 -0.42 -12.61
N CYS A 384 3.85 -0.27 -13.87
CA CYS A 384 2.79 0.66 -14.25
C CYS A 384 1.38 0.09 -14.07
N LEU A 385 1.24 -1.23 -13.93
CA LEU A 385 -0.06 -1.90 -13.75
C LEU A 385 -0.46 -1.85 -12.28
N VAL A 386 -1.11 -0.80 -11.88
CA VAL A 386 -1.60 -0.55 -10.51
C VAL A 386 -3.12 -0.43 -10.49
N ALA A 387 -3.74 -0.52 -9.33
CA ALA A 387 -5.18 -0.35 -9.19
C ALA A 387 -5.62 1.05 -9.63
N GLY A 388 -6.79 1.15 -10.26
CA GLY A 388 -7.35 2.39 -10.78
C GLY A 388 -6.84 2.83 -12.16
N VAL A 389 -5.88 2.13 -12.76
CA VAL A 389 -5.50 2.40 -14.16
C VAL A 389 -6.40 1.64 -15.12
N THR A 390 -6.44 2.10 -16.38
CA THR A 390 -7.24 1.46 -17.42
C THR A 390 -6.35 0.78 -18.45
N VAL A 391 -6.78 -0.42 -18.88
CA VAL A 391 -6.13 -1.23 -19.88
C VAL A 391 -7.12 -1.56 -21.00
N GLN A 392 -6.61 -1.78 -22.21
CA GLN A 392 -7.39 -2.22 -23.36
C GLN A 392 -7.11 -3.70 -23.62
N ALA A 393 -8.13 -4.56 -23.64
CA ALA A 393 -8.02 -5.97 -24.04
C ALA A 393 -8.38 -6.11 -25.53
N GLU A 394 -7.57 -6.86 -26.30
CA GLU A 394 -7.74 -7.07 -27.73
C GLU A 394 -7.47 -8.54 -28.12
N GLY A 395 -8.32 -9.09 -29.01
CA GLY A 395 -8.16 -10.43 -29.57
C GLY A 395 -8.67 -11.55 -28.69
N PHE A 396 -9.39 -11.27 -27.62
CA PHE A 396 -10.03 -12.26 -26.74
C PHE A 396 -11.45 -12.62 -27.18
N GLY A 397 -11.97 -11.92 -28.16
CA GLY A 397 -13.29 -12.10 -28.75
C GLY A 397 -14.17 -10.87 -28.53
N LYS A 398 -15.13 -10.65 -29.45
CA LYS A 398 -15.94 -9.44 -29.48
C LYS A 398 -16.66 -9.08 -28.16
N ILE A 399 -16.92 -10.08 -27.32
CA ILE A 399 -17.60 -9.88 -26.04
C ILE A 399 -16.60 -9.36 -24.99
N PHE A 400 -15.34 -9.78 -25.09
CA PHE A 400 -14.32 -9.48 -24.08
C PHE A 400 -13.32 -8.42 -24.53
N ASP A 401 -13.28 -8.10 -25.82
CA ASP A 401 -12.46 -7.01 -26.32
C ASP A 401 -13.05 -5.69 -25.86
N GLY A 402 -12.25 -4.89 -25.16
CA GLY A 402 -12.74 -3.64 -24.61
C GLY A 402 -11.82 -3.04 -23.57
N LYS A 403 -12.26 -1.94 -23.01
CA LYS A 403 -11.55 -1.21 -21.97
C LYS A 403 -11.94 -1.72 -20.59
N TYR A 404 -10.96 -2.03 -19.77
CA TYR A 404 -11.12 -2.48 -18.38
C TYR A 404 -10.40 -1.53 -17.44
N ILE A 405 -10.94 -1.36 -16.24
CA ILE A 405 -10.25 -0.74 -15.10
C ILE A 405 -9.64 -1.83 -14.23
N VAL A 406 -8.44 -1.60 -13.74
CA VAL A 406 -7.76 -2.53 -12.83
C VAL A 406 -8.32 -2.32 -11.42
N GLU A 407 -9.12 -3.28 -10.93
CA GLU A 407 -9.69 -3.26 -9.58
C GLU A 407 -8.65 -3.63 -8.52
N SER A 408 -7.75 -4.55 -8.86
CA SER A 408 -6.67 -5.00 -7.98
C SER A 408 -5.46 -5.43 -8.80
N ALA A 409 -4.26 -5.12 -8.32
CA ALA A 409 -3.00 -5.56 -8.92
C ALA A 409 -2.15 -6.28 -7.87
N VAL A 410 -1.82 -7.55 -8.13
CA VAL A 410 -0.98 -8.36 -7.24
C VAL A 410 0.40 -8.52 -7.87
N HIS A 411 1.40 -7.87 -7.30
CA HIS A 411 2.78 -7.87 -7.76
C HIS A 411 3.61 -8.91 -7.01
N LYS A 412 4.29 -9.80 -7.76
CA LYS A 412 5.16 -10.86 -7.25
C LYS A 412 6.53 -10.78 -7.92
N PRO A 413 7.46 -9.98 -7.37
CA PRO A 413 8.79 -9.80 -7.95
C PRO A 413 9.79 -10.94 -7.67
N SER A 414 9.44 -11.90 -6.80
CA SER A 414 10.29 -13.07 -6.51
C SER A 414 10.18 -14.10 -7.64
N ASP A 415 11.28 -14.82 -7.96
CA ASP A 415 11.33 -15.92 -8.95
C ASP A 415 10.82 -15.58 -10.36
N GLY A 416 11.09 -14.36 -10.80
CA GLY A 416 10.55 -13.81 -12.05
C GLY A 416 9.32 -12.93 -11.77
N TYR A 417 9.49 -11.65 -12.04
CA TYR A 417 8.44 -10.67 -11.71
C TYR A 417 7.18 -10.91 -12.54
N THR A 418 6.08 -11.13 -11.84
CA THR A 418 4.74 -11.26 -12.41
C THR A 418 3.77 -10.28 -11.76
N VAL A 419 2.73 -9.91 -12.49
CA VAL A 419 1.60 -9.12 -11.99
C VAL A 419 0.29 -9.78 -12.40
N ASN A 420 -0.62 -9.95 -11.44
CA ASN A 420 -1.97 -10.44 -11.68
C ASN A 420 -2.93 -9.26 -11.47
N ILE A 421 -3.69 -8.94 -12.51
CA ILE A 421 -4.67 -7.86 -12.52
C ILE A 421 -6.06 -8.37 -12.81
#